data_0e00cbc5bd101e3400540f5b81ac9813
#
_entry.id   0e00cbc5bd101e3400540f5b81ac9813
#
_cell.length_a   1.000
_cell.length_b   1.000
_cell.length_c   1.000
_cell.angle_alpha   90.00
_cell.angle_beta   90.00
_cell.angle_gamma   90.00
#
_symmetry.space_group_name_H-M   'P 1'
#
loop_
_entity.id
_entity.type
_entity.pdbx_description
1 polymer ?
#
loop_
_entity_poly.entity_id
_entity_poly.type
_entity_poly.pdbx_seq_one_letter_code
_entity_poly.pdbx_strand_id
1 'polypeptide(L)'
;MPIRFFLIFGAFLISVLMWVDRACISAAKNDIATDLGFTDMQMGWVMAAFSLGYALFQVPSGKLADLFGPRIVMTIVCVVWSLFTALTGVVRGWVPMVGLRFLFGVGEAGGYPTLARAFYSWFPMSERGIANSISFSGGRLGAALAMPGVVLLIKMLSGWQQTFWFLGGIGILFAIIWFSLFRNTPEMHFAVSDRERDYIVESRRPPEKTEIEYREDVSLGFGEMLGSPNL
;
A
#
# COMPACT_ATOMS: atom_id res chain seq x y z
N MET A 1 -23.67 -7.96 -8.14
CA MET A 1 -22.76 -7.91 -6.98
C MET A 1 -22.43 -6.44 -6.72
N PRO A 2 -22.51 -5.92 -5.49
CA PRO A 2 -22.16 -4.52 -5.21
C PRO A 2 -20.72 -4.18 -5.61
N ILE A 3 -20.52 -3.00 -6.18
CA ILE A 3 -19.22 -2.55 -6.71
C ILE A 3 -18.17 -2.44 -5.61
N ARG A 4 -18.57 -2.10 -4.38
CA ARG A 4 -17.64 -2.02 -3.24
C ARG A 4 -16.86 -3.30 -2.98
N PHE A 5 -17.41 -4.49 -3.32
CA PHE A 5 -16.65 -5.74 -3.16
C PHE A 5 -15.53 -5.92 -4.17
N PHE A 6 -15.64 -5.33 -5.37
CA PHE A 6 -14.52 -5.27 -6.32
C PHE A 6 -13.39 -4.39 -5.79
N LEU A 7 -13.72 -3.35 -5.04
CA LEU A 7 -12.73 -2.52 -4.37
C LEU A 7 -11.98 -3.32 -3.29
N ILE A 8 -12.69 -4.12 -2.46
CA ILE A 8 -12.04 -5.00 -1.48
C ILE A 8 -11.10 -5.99 -2.19
N PHE A 9 -11.57 -6.60 -3.27
CA PHE A 9 -10.74 -7.53 -4.03
C PHE A 9 -9.50 -6.87 -4.63
N GLY A 10 -9.63 -5.66 -5.19
CA GLY A 10 -8.50 -4.87 -5.65
C GLY A 10 -7.54 -4.51 -4.52
N ALA A 11 -8.04 -4.10 -3.35
CA ALA A 11 -7.25 -3.82 -2.17
C ALA A 11 -6.54 -5.06 -1.61
N PHE A 12 -7.16 -6.21 -1.68
CA PHE A 12 -6.56 -7.50 -1.34
C PHE A 12 -5.39 -7.82 -2.28
N LEU A 13 -5.60 -7.71 -3.59
CA LEU A 13 -4.55 -8.00 -4.59
C LEU A 13 -3.37 -7.04 -4.47
N ILE A 14 -3.61 -5.74 -4.25
CA ILE A 14 -2.53 -4.77 -4.08
C ILE A 14 -1.73 -5.07 -2.80
N SER A 15 -2.40 -5.50 -1.72
CA SER A 15 -1.72 -5.90 -0.49
C SER A 15 -0.86 -7.15 -0.69
N VAL A 16 -1.33 -8.12 -1.49
CA VAL A 16 -0.51 -9.27 -1.89
C VAL A 16 0.74 -8.81 -2.64
N LEU A 17 0.56 -7.95 -3.65
CA LEU A 17 1.65 -7.45 -4.49
C LEU A 17 2.69 -6.67 -3.68
N MET A 18 2.25 -5.76 -2.80
CA MET A 18 3.13 -5.02 -1.89
C MET A 18 4.05 -5.96 -1.08
N TRP A 19 3.50 -7.04 -0.54
CA TRP A 19 4.30 -7.98 0.25
C TRP A 19 5.22 -8.84 -0.59
N VAL A 20 4.82 -9.21 -1.79
CA VAL A 20 5.69 -9.93 -2.75
C VAL A 20 6.88 -9.05 -3.15
N ASP A 21 6.65 -7.78 -3.48
CA ASP A 21 7.70 -6.83 -3.84
C ASP A 21 8.69 -6.57 -2.69
N ARG A 22 8.18 -6.46 -1.46
CA ARG A 22 9.04 -6.34 -0.25
C ARG A 22 9.93 -7.56 -0.06
N ALA A 23 9.37 -8.75 -0.22
CA ALA A 23 10.09 -10.00 0.01
C ALA A 23 11.04 -10.36 -1.15
N CYS A 24 10.84 -9.79 -2.34
CA CYS A 24 11.62 -10.09 -3.52
C CYS A 24 13.13 -9.91 -3.30
N ILE A 25 13.55 -8.82 -2.65
CA ILE A 25 14.96 -8.58 -2.33
C ILE A 25 15.51 -9.63 -1.36
N SER A 26 14.70 -10.10 -0.42
CA SER A 26 15.10 -11.13 0.54
C SER A 26 15.24 -12.50 -0.13
N ALA A 27 14.34 -12.83 -1.06
CA ALA A 27 14.39 -14.06 -1.83
C ALA A 27 15.59 -14.09 -2.80
N ALA A 28 15.92 -12.93 -3.39
CA ALA A 28 17.04 -12.76 -4.31
C ALA A 28 18.39 -12.44 -3.62
N LYS A 29 18.43 -12.39 -2.27
CA LYS A 29 19.60 -11.92 -1.52
C LYS A 29 20.91 -12.58 -1.96
N ASN A 30 20.91 -13.91 -2.03
CA ASN A 30 22.14 -14.67 -2.32
C ASN A 30 22.58 -14.48 -3.78
N ASP A 31 21.61 -14.44 -4.71
CA ASP A 31 21.88 -14.24 -6.14
C ASP A 31 22.47 -12.84 -6.38
N ILE A 32 21.90 -11.81 -5.75
CA ILE A 32 22.38 -10.42 -5.82
C ILE A 32 23.77 -10.30 -5.17
N ALA A 33 23.96 -10.87 -3.99
CA ALA A 33 25.24 -10.81 -3.29
C ALA A 33 26.36 -11.48 -4.08
N THR A 34 26.07 -12.63 -4.71
CA THR A 34 27.04 -13.35 -5.55
C THR A 34 27.34 -12.60 -6.85
N ASP A 35 26.31 -12.11 -7.54
CA ASP A 35 26.44 -11.43 -8.85
C ASP A 35 27.15 -10.07 -8.74
N LEU A 36 26.87 -9.32 -7.66
CA LEU A 36 27.41 -7.97 -7.46
C LEU A 36 28.57 -7.88 -6.46
N GLY A 37 28.95 -8.99 -5.85
CA GLY A 37 30.05 -9.04 -4.88
C GLY A 37 29.74 -8.32 -3.56
N PHE A 38 28.49 -8.29 -3.13
CA PHE A 38 28.09 -7.61 -1.90
C PHE A 38 28.34 -8.48 -0.67
N THR A 39 28.86 -7.87 0.39
CA THR A 39 28.99 -8.50 1.71
C THR A 39 27.64 -8.59 2.42
N ASP A 40 27.54 -9.48 3.43
CA ASP A 40 26.31 -9.59 4.24
C ASP A 40 25.93 -8.27 4.94
N MET A 41 26.93 -7.49 5.38
CA MET A 41 26.69 -6.17 5.97
C MET A 41 26.07 -5.21 4.94
N GLN A 42 26.59 -5.20 3.72
CA GLN A 42 26.05 -4.37 2.63
C GLN A 42 24.62 -4.77 2.26
N MET A 43 24.31 -6.06 2.20
CA MET A 43 22.95 -6.54 2.01
C MET A 43 22.05 -6.18 3.19
N GLY A 44 22.56 -6.17 4.42
CA GLY A 44 21.84 -5.67 5.59
C GLY A 44 21.40 -4.21 5.44
N TRP A 45 22.30 -3.32 4.96
CA TRP A 45 21.96 -1.93 4.67
C TRP A 45 20.93 -1.77 3.54
N VAL A 46 21.04 -2.56 2.49
CA VAL A 46 20.07 -2.59 1.40
C VAL A 46 18.66 -2.92 1.90
N MET A 47 18.54 -3.88 2.83
CA MET A 47 17.26 -4.25 3.43
C MET A 47 16.75 -3.18 4.41
N ALA A 48 17.62 -2.64 5.26
CA ALA A 48 17.25 -1.64 6.25
C ALA A 48 16.79 -0.31 5.62
N ALA A 49 17.37 0.07 4.48
CA ALA A 49 17.05 1.30 3.77
C ALA A 49 15.56 1.39 3.39
N PHE A 50 14.97 0.27 2.99
CA PHE A 50 13.53 0.21 2.73
C PHE A 50 12.71 0.59 3.96
N SER A 51 13.01 -0.04 5.10
CA SER A 51 12.27 0.20 6.34
C SER A 51 12.36 1.66 6.80
N LEU A 52 13.51 2.27 6.63
CA LEU A 52 13.72 3.69 6.94
C LEU A 52 12.88 4.59 6.05
N GLY A 53 12.92 4.40 4.73
CA GLY A 53 12.11 5.19 3.79
C GLY A 53 10.61 5.03 4.05
N TYR A 54 10.17 3.79 4.27
CA TYR A 54 8.79 3.48 4.57
C TYR A 54 8.30 4.15 5.87
N ALA A 55 9.06 4.05 6.95
CA ALA A 55 8.67 4.59 8.25
C ALA A 55 8.59 6.13 8.24
N LEU A 56 9.55 6.80 7.59
CA LEU A 56 9.58 8.26 7.53
C LEU A 56 8.44 8.85 6.69
N PHE A 57 8.01 8.16 5.64
CA PHE A 57 7.05 8.70 4.68
C PHE A 57 5.61 8.19 4.85
N GLN A 58 5.35 7.26 5.77
CA GLN A 58 4.00 6.71 5.98
C GLN A 58 2.99 7.80 6.37
N VAL A 59 3.34 8.66 7.33
CA VAL A 59 2.45 9.75 7.79
C VAL A 59 2.29 10.84 6.72
N PRO A 60 3.36 11.38 6.09
CA PRO A 60 3.23 12.31 4.98
C PRO A 60 2.36 11.78 3.83
N SER A 61 2.53 10.52 3.45
CA SER A 61 1.74 9.89 2.37
C SER A 61 0.26 9.78 2.71
N GLY A 62 -0.08 9.56 3.99
CA GLY A 62 -1.47 9.58 4.45
C GLY A 62 -2.13 10.95 4.23
N LYS A 63 -1.43 12.03 4.55
CA LYS A 63 -1.91 13.41 4.28
C LYS A 63 -2.13 13.67 2.80
N LEU A 64 -1.27 13.15 1.93
CA LEU A 64 -1.46 13.26 0.49
C LEU A 64 -2.74 12.55 0.03
N ALA A 65 -3.05 11.38 0.60
CA ALA A 65 -4.29 10.65 0.30
C ALA A 65 -5.55 11.42 0.70
N ASP A 66 -5.49 12.20 1.79
CA ASP A 66 -6.59 13.08 2.21
C ASP A 66 -6.76 14.28 1.28
N LEU A 67 -5.66 14.88 0.81
CA LEU A 67 -5.69 16.08 -0.04
C LEU A 67 -6.06 15.77 -1.49
N PHE A 68 -5.45 14.76 -2.10
CA PHE A 68 -5.57 14.47 -3.53
C PHE A 68 -6.54 13.32 -3.84
N GLY A 69 -7.00 12.63 -2.80
CA GLY A 69 -7.90 11.50 -2.91
C GLY A 69 -7.20 10.18 -3.25
N PRO A 70 -7.81 9.04 -2.86
CA PRO A 70 -7.19 7.73 -2.95
C PRO A 70 -6.95 7.25 -4.40
N ARG A 71 -7.72 7.73 -5.38
CA ARG A 71 -7.52 7.35 -6.79
C ARG A 71 -6.15 7.75 -7.30
N ILE A 72 -5.82 9.03 -7.17
CA ILE A 72 -4.59 9.61 -7.70
C ILE A 72 -3.40 9.12 -6.87
N VAL A 73 -3.50 9.20 -5.53
CA VAL A 73 -2.39 8.86 -4.65
C VAL A 73 -2.01 7.39 -4.77
N MET A 74 -2.98 6.46 -4.79
CA MET A 74 -2.67 5.04 -4.99
C MET A 74 -2.03 4.78 -6.35
N THR A 75 -2.48 5.45 -7.40
CA THR A 75 -1.86 5.31 -8.73
C THR A 75 -0.40 5.76 -8.69
N ILE A 76 -0.11 6.92 -8.10
CA ILE A 76 1.26 7.43 -7.96
C ILE A 76 2.10 6.48 -7.12
N VAL A 77 1.59 6.03 -5.99
CA VAL A 77 2.23 5.05 -5.10
C VAL A 77 2.59 3.77 -5.88
N CYS A 78 1.62 3.19 -6.62
CA CYS A 78 1.86 2.00 -7.43
C CYS A 78 2.93 2.23 -8.52
N VAL A 79 2.86 3.35 -9.25
CA VAL A 79 3.83 3.68 -10.30
C VAL A 79 5.22 3.87 -9.71
N VAL A 80 5.34 4.64 -8.64
CA VAL A 80 6.63 4.98 -8.02
C VAL A 80 7.31 3.74 -7.47
N TRP A 81 6.59 2.93 -6.66
CA TRP A 81 7.22 1.72 -6.13
C TRP A 81 7.59 0.73 -7.24
N SER A 82 6.71 0.54 -8.26
CA SER A 82 6.96 -0.38 -9.36
C SER A 82 8.16 0.03 -10.20
N LEU A 83 8.33 1.34 -10.40
CA LEU A 83 9.51 1.88 -11.08
C LEU A 83 10.78 1.54 -10.30
N PHE A 84 10.80 1.76 -8.99
CA PHE A 84 11.96 1.44 -8.16
C PHE A 84 12.19 -0.08 -8.02
N THR A 85 11.12 -0.88 -8.05
CA THR A 85 11.24 -2.35 -8.18
C THR A 85 11.98 -2.70 -9.47
N ALA A 86 11.51 -2.22 -10.62
CA ALA A 86 12.14 -2.50 -11.91
C ALA A 86 13.60 -1.99 -12.00
N LEU A 87 13.85 -0.76 -11.49
CA LEU A 87 15.19 -0.16 -11.46
C LEU A 87 16.17 -0.96 -10.58
N THR A 88 15.69 -1.67 -9.56
CA THR A 88 16.53 -2.56 -8.75
C THR A 88 17.22 -3.62 -9.64
N GLY A 89 16.54 -4.13 -10.67
CA GLY A 89 17.13 -5.08 -11.63
C GLY A 89 18.22 -4.51 -12.55
N VAL A 90 18.41 -3.20 -12.59
CA VAL A 90 19.41 -2.52 -13.44
C VAL A 90 20.66 -2.11 -12.67
N VAL A 91 20.53 -1.86 -11.39
CA VAL A 91 21.61 -1.33 -10.52
C VAL A 91 22.71 -2.36 -10.33
N ARG A 92 23.98 -1.87 -10.42
CA ARG A 92 25.19 -2.70 -10.31
C ARG A 92 26.08 -2.36 -9.10
N GLY A 93 25.75 -1.34 -8.32
CA GLY A 93 26.57 -0.90 -7.21
C GLY A 93 25.81 -0.87 -5.89
N TRP A 94 26.52 -1.05 -4.79
CA TRP A 94 25.94 -1.05 -3.45
C TRP A 94 25.26 0.27 -3.07
N VAL A 95 25.95 1.41 -3.26
CA VAL A 95 25.41 2.73 -2.88
C VAL A 95 24.09 3.06 -3.62
N PRO A 96 24.02 2.95 -4.97
CA PRO A 96 22.78 3.17 -5.66
C PRO A 96 21.69 2.14 -5.31
N MET A 97 22.05 0.89 -4.96
CA MET A 97 21.09 -0.12 -4.50
C MET A 97 20.44 0.32 -3.17
N VAL A 98 21.21 0.80 -2.21
CA VAL A 98 20.69 1.36 -0.93
C VAL A 98 19.76 2.54 -1.20
N GLY A 99 20.18 3.47 -2.08
CA GLY A 99 19.36 4.62 -2.46
C GLY A 99 18.02 4.21 -3.09
N LEU A 100 18.05 3.26 -4.02
CA LEU A 100 16.82 2.73 -4.65
C LEU A 100 15.90 2.03 -3.65
N ARG A 101 16.45 1.25 -2.73
CA ARG A 101 15.63 0.60 -1.70
C ARG A 101 15.01 1.59 -0.73
N PHE A 102 15.72 2.68 -0.39
CA PHE A 102 15.13 3.78 0.37
C PHE A 102 13.97 4.43 -0.40
N LEU A 103 14.17 4.78 -1.67
CA LEU A 103 13.13 5.39 -2.52
C LEU A 103 11.96 4.45 -2.77
N PHE A 104 12.21 3.15 -2.90
CA PHE A 104 11.16 2.13 -2.94
C PHE A 104 10.30 2.18 -1.67
N GLY A 105 10.93 2.25 -0.48
CA GLY A 105 10.23 2.41 0.79
C GLY A 105 9.37 3.69 0.86
N VAL A 106 9.92 4.81 0.41
CA VAL A 106 9.19 6.09 0.28
C VAL A 106 7.98 5.93 -0.63
N GLY A 107 8.15 5.32 -1.80
CA GLY A 107 7.09 5.10 -2.79
C GLY A 107 5.97 4.22 -2.26
N GLU A 108 6.30 3.17 -1.53
CA GLU A 108 5.32 2.20 -1.03
C GLU A 108 4.62 2.66 0.26
N ALA A 109 5.19 3.63 1.00
CA ALA A 109 4.70 4.08 2.30
C ALA A 109 3.23 4.53 2.30
N GLY A 110 2.76 5.07 1.16
CA GLY A 110 1.39 5.54 0.99
C GLY A 110 0.34 4.46 0.78
N GLY A 111 0.72 3.20 0.55
CA GLY A 111 -0.20 2.15 0.15
C GLY A 111 -1.33 1.92 1.16
N TYR A 112 -1.04 1.51 2.38
CA TYR A 112 -2.06 1.26 3.40
C TYR A 112 -2.84 2.50 3.85
N PRO A 113 -2.23 3.67 4.09
CA PRO A 113 -2.99 4.89 4.37
C PRO A 113 -3.99 5.23 3.28
N THR A 114 -3.60 5.09 2.02
CA THR A 114 -4.48 5.35 0.88
C THR A 114 -5.64 4.36 0.78
N LEU A 115 -5.39 3.06 1.06
CA LEU A 115 -6.47 2.05 1.13
C LEU A 115 -7.45 2.37 2.27
N ALA A 116 -6.95 2.72 3.45
CA ALA A 116 -7.80 3.12 4.56
C ALA A 116 -8.69 4.33 4.20
N ARG A 117 -8.13 5.33 3.50
CA ARG A 117 -8.88 6.48 3.01
C ARG A 117 -9.93 6.09 1.96
N ALA A 118 -9.61 5.14 1.06
CA ALA A 118 -10.55 4.58 0.09
C ALA A 118 -11.72 3.88 0.80
N PHE A 119 -11.44 3.05 1.80
CA PHE A 119 -12.48 2.35 2.58
C PHE A 119 -13.36 3.32 3.36
N TYR A 120 -12.77 4.41 3.89
CA TYR A 120 -13.58 5.46 4.52
C TYR A 120 -14.64 6.02 3.58
N SER A 121 -14.33 6.19 2.31
CA SER A 121 -15.23 6.75 1.32
C SER A 121 -16.23 5.74 0.74
N TRP A 122 -15.90 4.45 0.71
CA TRP A 122 -16.66 3.42 0.00
C TRP A 122 -17.45 2.48 0.89
N PHE A 123 -17.20 2.51 2.20
CA PHE A 123 -17.84 1.57 3.12
C PHE A 123 -18.56 2.28 4.26
N PRO A 124 -19.74 1.76 4.66
CA PRO A 124 -20.39 2.10 5.91
C PRO A 124 -19.44 1.91 7.08
N MET A 125 -19.64 2.65 8.16
CA MET A 125 -18.79 2.55 9.36
C MET A 125 -18.70 1.12 9.92
N SER A 126 -19.81 0.37 9.87
CA SER A 126 -19.90 -1.01 10.33
C SER A 126 -19.11 -2.02 9.48
N GLU A 127 -18.85 -1.72 8.19
CA GLU A 127 -18.17 -2.63 7.26
C GLU A 127 -16.67 -2.30 7.09
N ARG A 128 -16.20 -1.11 7.53
CA ARG A 128 -14.80 -0.66 7.35
C ARG A 128 -13.79 -1.60 7.99
N GLY A 129 -14.11 -2.14 9.16
CA GLY A 129 -13.26 -3.11 9.86
C GLY A 129 -13.04 -4.38 9.03
N ILE A 130 -14.11 -4.92 8.45
CA ILE A 130 -14.06 -6.11 7.59
C ILE A 130 -13.26 -5.83 6.32
N ALA A 131 -13.47 -4.68 5.66
CA ALA A 131 -12.73 -4.29 4.47
C ALA A 131 -11.22 -4.19 4.73
N ASN A 132 -10.83 -3.55 5.83
CA ASN A 132 -9.44 -3.49 6.27
C ASN A 132 -8.86 -4.88 6.57
N SER A 133 -9.60 -5.72 7.28
CA SER A 133 -9.15 -7.07 7.65
C SER A 133 -8.90 -7.95 6.42
N ILE A 134 -9.76 -7.88 5.41
CA ILE A 134 -9.58 -8.61 4.14
C ILE A 134 -8.34 -8.08 3.40
N SER A 135 -8.15 -6.77 3.34
CA SER A 135 -6.95 -6.17 2.73
C SER A 135 -5.67 -6.63 3.44
N PHE A 136 -5.62 -6.57 4.77
CA PHE A 136 -4.48 -7.08 5.55
C PHE A 136 -4.25 -8.58 5.41
N SER A 137 -5.32 -9.37 5.23
CA SER A 137 -5.20 -10.80 4.94
C SER A 137 -4.52 -11.06 3.61
N GLY A 138 -4.74 -10.20 2.60
CA GLY A 138 -3.99 -10.20 1.34
C GLY A 138 -2.49 -10.03 1.58
N GLY A 139 -2.10 -9.09 2.44
CA GLY A 139 -0.69 -8.89 2.83
C GLY A 139 -0.09 -10.14 3.49
N ARG A 140 -0.81 -10.80 4.39
CA ARG A 140 -0.32 -12.03 5.01
C ARG A 140 -0.18 -13.18 4.03
N LEU A 141 -1.14 -13.34 3.10
CA LEU A 141 -1.04 -14.31 2.02
C LEU A 141 0.14 -13.98 1.11
N GLY A 142 0.32 -12.71 0.74
CA GLY A 142 1.47 -12.23 -0.02
C GLY A 142 2.79 -12.58 0.66
N ALA A 143 2.92 -12.33 1.96
CA ALA A 143 4.11 -12.69 2.74
C ALA A 143 4.39 -14.20 2.72
N ALA A 144 3.37 -15.03 2.87
CA ALA A 144 3.50 -16.49 2.86
C ALA A 144 3.93 -17.03 1.49
N LEU A 145 3.39 -16.45 0.42
CA LEU A 145 3.66 -16.88 -0.96
C LEU A 145 4.91 -16.23 -1.56
N ALA A 146 5.41 -15.15 -1.00
CA ALA A 146 6.49 -14.34 -1.59
C ALA A 146 7.78 -15.16 -1.76
N MET A 147 8.27 -15.82 -0.70
CA MET A 147 9.52 -16.57 -0.80
C MET A 147 9.47 -17.68 -1.85
N PRO A 148 8.53 -18.65 -1.80
CA PRO A 148 8.48 -19.71 -2.81
C PRO A 148 8.14 -19.16 -4.21
N GLY A 149 7.24 -18.17 -4.29
CA GLY A 149 6.84 -17.57 -5.57
C GLY A 149 7.97 -16.82 -6.26
N VAL A 150 8.71 -16.01 -5.54
CA VAL A 150 9.85 -15.25 -6.11
C VAL A 150 11.00 -16.17 -6.50
N VAL A 151 11.32 -17.19 -5.68
CA VAL A 151 12.34 -18.19 -6.05
C VAL A 151 11.94 -18.93 -7.32
N LEU A 152 10.66 -19.29 -7.47
CA LEU A 152 10.15 -19.90 -8.70
C LEU A 152 10.28 -18.94 -9.89
N LEU A 153 9.92 -17.67 -9.73
CA LEU A 153 10.06 -16.64 -10.78
C LEU A 153 11.51 -16.46 -11.22
N ILE A 154 12.47 -16.41 -10.27
CA ILE A 154 13.90 -16.30 -10.58
C ILE A 154 14.35 -17.48 -11.45
N LYS A 155 13.89 -18.69 -11.14
CA LYS A 155 14.19 -19.89 -11.95
C LYS A 155 13.54 -19.83 -13.32
N MET A 156 12.28 -19.44 -13.41
CA MET A 156 11.52 -19.39 -14.67
C MET A 156 12.02 -18.29 -15.61
N LEU A 157 12.40 -17.14 -15.06
CA LEU A 157 12.87 -15.98 -15.82
C LEU A 157 14.39 -15.96 -16.00
N SER A 158 15.10 -17.00 -15.50
CA SER A 158 16.55 -17.17 -15.64
C SER A 158 17.39 -16.04 -15.00
N GLY A 159 16.87 -15.38 -13.96
CA GLY A 159 17.65 -14.41 -13.20
C GLY A 159 16.80 -13.51 -12.29
N TRP A 160 17.50 -12.94 -11.30
CA TRP A 160 16.88 -12.02 -10.36
C TRP A 160 16.51 -10.68 -11.00
N GLN A 161 17.29 -10.19 -11.95
CA GLN A 161 17.04 -8.92 -12.65
C GLN A 161 15.70 -8.95 -13.38
N GLN A 162 15.47 -10.02 -14.17
CA GLN A 162 14.25 -10.23 -14.93
C GLN A 162 13.03 -10.33 -14.01
N THR A 163 13.20 -10.93 -12.83
CA THR A 163 12.15 -11.03 -11.82
C THR A 163 11.73 -9.65 -11.31
N PHE A 164 12.69 -8.75 -11.04
CA PHE A 164 12.38 -7.37 -10.65
C PHE A 164 11.70 -6.59 -11.77
N TRP A 165 12.09 -6.77 -13.02
CA TRP A 165 11.40 -6.12 -14.16
C TRP A 165 9.98 -6.64 -14.33
N PHE A 166 9.77 -7.94 -14.19
CA PHE A 166 8.46 -8.56 -14.27
C PHE A 166 7.51 -8.07 -13.17
N LEU A 167 7.97 -8.04 -11.92
CA LEU A 167 7.18 -7.54 -10.78
C LEU A 167 6.87 -6.05 -10.94
N GLY A 168 7.85 -5.23 -11.32
CA GLY A 168 7.61 -3.83 -11.63
C GLY A 168 6.57 -3.64 -12.73
N GLY A 169 6.62 -4.47 -13.79
CA GLY A 169 5.61 -4.48 -14.85
C GLY A 169 4.19 -4.79 -14.36
N ILE A 170 4.05 -5.78 -13.47
CA ILE A 170 2.76 -6.12 -12.82
C ILE A 170 2.22 -4.92 -12.02
N GLY A 171 3.08 -4.25 -11.25
CA GLY A 171 2.66 -3.10 -10.46
C GLY A 171 2.21 -1.91 -11.33
N ILE A 172 2.88 -1.65 -12.45
CA ILE A 172 2.44 -0.64 -13.43
C ILE A 172 1.08 -1.02 -14.04
N LEU A 173 0.91 -2.29 -14.42
CA LEU A 173 -0.38 -2.78 -14.93
C LEU A 173 -1.49 -2.56 -13.88
N PHE A 174 -1.20 -2.87 -12.62
CA PHE A 174 -2.15 -2.64 -11.52
C PHE A 174 -2.48 -1.14 -11.36
N ALA A 175 -1.49 -0.25 -11.46
CA ALA A 175 -1.69 1.20 -11.42
C ALA A 175 -2.67 1.67 -12.52
N ILE A 176 -2.52 1.16 -13.73
CA ILE A 176 -3.41 1.46 -14.87
C ILE A 176 -4.84 0.97 -14.59
N ILE A 177 -4.98 -0.26 -14.09
CA ILE A 177 -6.29 -0.85 -13.75
C ILE A 177 -6.95 -0.02 -12.63
N TRP A 178 -6.20 0.28 -11.56
CA TRP A 178 -6.70 1.08 -10.46
C TRP A 178 -7.17 2.47 -10.92
N PHE A 179 -6.35 3.18 -11.65
CA PHE A 179 -6.70 4.50 -12.18
C PHE A 179 -7.94 4.48 -13.07
N SER A 180 -8.08 3.44 -13.90
CA SER A 180 -9.19 3.32 -14.84
C SER A 180 -10.51 2.97 -14.15
N LEU A 181 -10.48 2.05 -13.20
CA LEU A 181 -11.70 1.51 -12.58
C LEU A 181 -12.08 2.25 -11.29
N PHE A 182 -11.12 2.64 -10.45
CA PHE A 182 -11.42 3.24 -9.17
C PHE A 182 -11.85 4.72 -9.28
N ARG A 183 -12.78 5.14 -8.43
CA ARG A 183 -13.18 6.54 -8.23
C ARG A 183 -13.10 6.90 -6.76
N ASN A 184 -12.89 8.18 -6.45
CA ASN A 184 -12.70 8.62 -5.06
C ASN A 184 -13.94 8.38 -4.19
N THR A 185 -15.13 8.46 -4.77
CA THR A 185 -16.39 8.27 -4.07
C THR A 185 -17.37 7.45 -4.92
N PRO A 186 -18.33 6.75 -4.31
CA PRO A 186 -19.35 5.97 -5.03
C PRO A 186 -20.20 6.81 -5.97
N GLU A 187 -20.47 8.07 -5.62
CA GLU A 187 -21.28 9.01 -6.39
C GLU A 187 -20.66 9.32 -7.76
N MET A 188 -19.32 9.22 -7.85
CA MET A 188 -18.57 9.48 -9.09
C MET A 188 -18.39 8.22 -9.96
N HIS A 189 -18.86 7.07 -9.50
CA HIS A 189 -18.59 5.80 -10.18
C HIS A 189 -19.77 5.39 -11.07
N PHE A 190 -19.52 5.22 -12.36
CA PHE A 190 -20.51 4.97 -13.39
C PHE A 190 -21.31 3.67 -13.24
N ALA A 191 -20.78 2.68 -12.52
CA ALA A 191 -21.40 1.35 -12.40
C ALA A 191 -22.03 1.10 -11.02
N VAL A 192 -22.00 2.07 -10.11
CA VAL A 192 -22.64 1.95 -8.79
C VAL A 192 -24.14 2.21 -8.95
N SER A 193 -24.96 1.28 -8.45
CA SER A 193 -26.41 1.44 -8.44
C SER A 193 -26.86 2.49 -7.43
N ASP A 194 -27.99 3.17 -7.69
CA ASP A 194 -28.55 4.17 -6.77
C ASP A 194 -28.76 3.59 -5.38
N ARG A 195 -29.27 2.36 -5.27
CA ARG A 195 -29.48 1.66 -4.00
C ARG A 195 -28.18 1.46 -3.22
N GLU A 196 -27.06 1.10 -3.88
CA GLU A 196 -25.77 0.92 -3.24
C GLU A 196 -25.19 2.26 -2.82
N ARG A 197 -25.29 3.28 -3.67
CA ARG A 197 -24.86 4.64 -3.36
C ARG A 197 -25.57 5.18 -2.14
N ASP A 198 -26.92 5.12 -2.13
CA ASP A 198 -27.74 5.66 -1.04
C ASP A 198 -27.44 4.95 0.29
N TYR A 199 -27.29 3.61 0.26
CA TYR A 199 -26.87 2.82 1.43
C TYR A 199 -25.52 3.29 2.00
N ILE A 200 -24.52 3.56 1.14
CA ILE A 200 -23.20 4.02 1.59
C ILE A 200 -23.26 5.44 2.13
N VAL A 201 -23.95 6.35 1.43
CA VAL A 201 -24.04 7.78 1.78
C VAL A 201 -24.81 7.97 3.09
N GLU A 202 -25.95 7.28 3.25
CA GLU A 202 -26.80 7.39 4.42
C GLU A 202 -26.09 6.90 5.69
N SER A 203 -25.33 5.79 5.57
CA SER A 203 -24.57 5.21 6.67
C SER A 203 -23.26 5.94 7.01
N ARG A 204 -22.86 6.95 6.25
CA ARG A 204 -21.72 7.84 6.57
C ARG A 204 -22.14 8.99 7.48
N ARG A 205 -23.42 9.34 7.53
CA ARG A 205 -23.89 10.39 8.44
C ARG A 205 -23.60 9.95 9.86
N PRO A 206 -22.87 10.74 10.66
CA PRO A 206 -22.78 10.46 12.08
C PRO A 206 -24.20 10.41 12.64
N PRO A 207 -24.48 9.52 13.59
CA PRO A 207 -25.75 9.59 14.32
C PRO A 207 -25.93 11.03 14.80
N GLU A 208 -27.15 11.53 14.69
CA GLU A 208 -27.51 12.88 15.11
C GLU A 208 -27.07 13.05 16.56
N LYS A 209 -25.99 13.82 16.78
CA LYS A 209 -25.45 14.03 18.11
C LYS A 209 -26.48 14.81 18.92
N THR A 210 -26.88 14.29 20.05
CA THR A 210 -27.64 15.04 21.03
C THR A 210 -26.82 16.24 21.52
N GLU A 211 -27.45 17.37 21.86
CA GLU A 211 -26.79 18.60 22.33
C GLU A 211 -25.79 18.38 23.48
N ILE A 212 -25.96 17.30 24.24
CA ILE A 212 -25.07 16.89 25.34
C ILE A 212 -23.73 16.37 24.80
N GLU A 213 -23.73 15.59 23.74
CA GLU A 213 -22.48 15.05 23.11
C GLU A 213 -21.65 16.13 22.42
N TYR A 214 -22.29 17.23 21.96
CA TYR A 214 -21.58 18.36 21.33
C TYR A 214 -20.71 19.15 22.32
N ARG A 215 -20.97 19.08 23.61
CA ARG A 215 -20.20 19.77 24.66
C ARG A 215 -18.96 19.01 25.12
N GLU A 216 -18.89 17.71 24.85
CA GLU A 216 -17.73 16.86 25.21
C GLU A 216 -16.66 16.73 24.09
N ASP A 217 -16.96 17.12 22.86
CA ASP A 217 -15.98 17.18 21.77
C ASP A 217 -15.06 18.41 21.89
N VAL A 218 -14.44 18.58 23.03
CA VAL A 218 -13.30 19.48 23.17
C VAL A 218 -12.14 18.80 22.45
N SER A 219 -11.68 19.38 21.35
CA SER A 219 -10.45 18.94 20.66
C SER A 219 -9.28 19.05 21.66
N LEU A 220 -8.96 17.94 22.30
CA LEU A 220 -7.80 17.85 23.18
C LEU A 220 -6.56 18.21 22.36
N GLY A 221 -5.83 19.23 22.79
CA GLY A 221 -4.53 19.57 22.20
C GLY A 221 -3.57 18.39 22.37
N PHE A 222 -2.57 18.28 21.47
CA PHE A 222 -1.60 17.19 21.48
C PHE A 222 -0.91 17.03 22.86
N GLY A 223 -0.70 18.14 23.60
CA GLY A 223 -0.16 18.13 24.97
C GLY A 223 -1.11 17.55 26.01
N GLU A 224 -2.40 17.74 25.84
CA GLU A 224 -3.43 17.21 26.74
C GLU A 224 -3.66 15.72 26.50
N MET A 225 -3.50 15.26 25.24
CA MET A 225 -3.54 13.82 24.93
C MET A 225 -2.40 13.05 25.61
N LEU A 226 -1.19 13.63 25.67
CA LEU A 226 -0.04 12.99 26.33
C LEU A 226 -0.13 13.01 27.87
N GLY A 227 -0.93 13.89 28.45
CA GLY A 227 -1.18 13.96 29.89
C GLY A 227 -2.40 13.16 30.37
N SER A 228 -3.12 12.51 29.47
CA SER A 228 -4.32 11.74 29.82
C SER A 228 -3.96 10.41 30.51
N PRO A 229 -4.51 10.11 31.70
CA PRO A 229 -4.21 8.86 32.39
C PRO A 229 -4.79 7.60 31.73
N ASN A 230 -5.47 7.73 30.59
CA ASN A 230 -6.09 6.65 29.82
C ASN A 230 -5.30 6.27 28.54
N LEU A 231 -4.07 6.75 28.39
CA LEU A 231 -3.06 6.25 27.49
C LEU A 231 -2.11 5.35 28.26
#